data_bd56ac8d8ba6846c43534cd2322f96cc
#
_entry.id   bd56ac8d8ba6846c43534cd2322f96cc
#
_cell.length_a   1.000
_cell.length_b   1.000
_cell.length_c   1.000
_cell.angle_alpha   90.00
_cell.angle_beta   90.00
_cell.angle_gamma   90.00
#
_symmetry.space_group_name_H-M   'P 1'
#
loop_
_entity.id
_entity.type
_entity.pdbx_description
1 polymer ?
#
loop_
_entity_poly.entity_id
_entity_poly.type
_entity_poly.pdbx_seq_one_letter_code
_entity_poly.pdbx_strand_id
1 'polypeptide(L)'
;MRRLLSFLILAPLAFAKPQPNVLVFLSDDQGWGDLSHSGNLDLKTPNIDSLARDGASFDAFSVCPVCSPTRAEFLTGRYHTRSGVWATSSGGERMDLDETTIADHFQGAGYRTAAFGKWHNGMQFPYHPNGRGFDEFYGFCSGHWGDYFDPMLEKNGVIVKGEGFCIDDFTNQAMAFMKDSHKSGKPFFTYLPYNTPHSPMQVPEGDWERFKDKKLSIDKGNNHTRCALAMCENLDMNVGRVLAMLDELKITEETIVVWFHDNGPNGKRWNGGLRGHKGSVDEGGCRSPLFL
;
A
#
# COMPACT_ATOMS: atom_id res chain seq x y z
N MET A 1 -38.95 -50.25 -37.06
CA MET A 1 -39.00 -48.95 -36.36
C MET A 1 -38.01 -48.97 -35.18
N ARG A 2 -36.83 -48.42 -35.35
CA ARG A 2 -35.80 -48.23 -34.31
C ARG A 2 -36.01 -46.89 -33.64
N ARG A 3 -36.37 -46.88 -32.35
CA ARG A 3 -36.43 -45.66 -31.55
C ARG A 3 -35.02 -45.30 -31.10
N LEU A 4 -34.49 -44.12 -31.59
CA LEU A 4 -33.28 -43.50 -31.04
C LEU A 4 -33.69 -42.84 -29.71
N LEU A 5 -33.12 -43.30 -28.61
CA LEU A 5 -33.12 -42.59 -27.33
C LEU A 5 -31.98 -41.57 -27.37
N SER A 6 -32.32 -40.27 -27.46
CA SER A 6 -31.36 -39.19 -27.27
C SER A 6 -31.12 -38.99 -25.76
N PHE A 7 -29.92 -39.37 -25.29
CA PHE A 7 -29.44 -39.01 -23.95
C PHE A 7 -28.99 -37.55 -23.95
N LEU A 8 -29.73 -36.68 -23.27
CA LEU A 8 -29.28 -35.37 -22.93
C LEU A 8 -28.25 -35.48 -21.81
N ILE A 9 -26.96 -35.29 -22.13
CA ILE A 9 -25.90 -35.20 -21.12
C ILE A 9 -25.98 -33.76 -20.57
N LEU A 10 -26.59 -33.55 -19.40
CA LEU A 10 -26.44 -32.34 -18.61
C LEU A 10 -25.02 -32.34 -18.04
N ALA A 11 -24.10 -31.64 -18.70
CA ALA A 11 -22.83 -31.32 -18.10
C ALA A 11 -23.07 -30.43 -16.86
N PRO A 12 -22.49 -30.74 -15.68
CA PRO A 12 -22.58 -29.84 -14.54
C PRO A 12 -21.91 -28.52 -14.92
N LEU A 13 -22.65 -27.43 -14.86
CA LEU A 13 -22.10 -26.07 -14.84
C LEU A 13 -21.22 -25.98 -13.60
N ALA A 14 -19.93 -26.17 -13.77
CA ALA A 14 -18.96 -25.82 -12.76
C ALA A 14 -19.02 -24.29 -12.62
N PHE A 15 -19.71 -23.80 -11.61
CA PHE A 15 -19.61 -22.39 -11.21
C PHE A 15 -18.15 -22.16 -10.83
N ALA A 16 -17.39 -21.49 -11.69
CA ALA A 16 -16.08 -20.98 -11.32
C ALA A 16 -16.29 -20.10 -10.08
N LYS A 17 -15.47 -20.36 -9.03
CA LYS A 17 -15.49 -19.45 -7.88
C LYS A 17 -15.26 -18.02 -8.39
N PRO A 18 -15.98 -17.02 -7.88
CA PRO A 18 -15.74 -15.65 -8.28
C PRO A 18 -14.26 -15.29 -7.98
N GLN A 19 -13.63 -14.55 -8.88
CA GLN A 19 -12.27 -14.06 -8.69
C GLN A 19 -12.27 -13.13 -7.47
N PRO A 20 -11.38 -13.32 -6.48
CA PRO A 20 -11.33 -12.46 -5.30
C PRO A 20 -10.86 -11.06 -5.70
N ASN A 21 -11.35 -10.04 -5.02
CA ASN A 21 -10.73 -8.73 -5.06
C ASN A 21 -9.35 -8.77 -4.39
N VAL A 22 -8.47 -7.86 -4.76
CA VAL A 22 -7.15 -7.73 -4.14
C VAL A 22 -6.89 -6.28 -3.77
N LEU A 23 -6.59 -6.05 -2.49
CA LEU A 23 -6.25 -4.76 -1.93
C LEU A 23 -4.89 -4.84 -1.26
N VAL A 24 -3.97 -3.98 -1.68
CA VAL A 24 -2.62 -3.91 -1.14
C VAL A 24 -2.36 -2.55 -0.54
N PHE A 25 -2.11 -2.51 0.75
CA PHE A 25 -1.60 -1.35 1.47
C PHE A 25 -0.08 -1.42 1.59
N LEU A 26 0.58 -0.34 1.27
CA LEU A 26 2.01 -0.16 1.46
C LEU A 26 2.27 1.18 2.16
N SER A 27 2.97 1.19 3.28
CA SER A 27 3.41 2.42 3.93
C SER A 27 4.83 2.79 3.56
N ASP A 28 5.20 4.06 3.75
CA ASP A 28 6.49 4.65 3.38
C ASP A 28 7.26 5.11 4.62
N ASP A 29 8.47 4.59 4.82
CA ASP A 29 9.31 4.89 5.99
C ASP A 29 8.73 4.44 7.35
N GLN A 30 7.79 3.53 7.34
CA GLN A 30 7.27 2.90 8.56
C GLN A 30 8.15 1.71 8.95
N GLY A 31 8.71 1.75 10.16
CA GLY A 31 9.52 0.66 10.66
C GLY A 31 8.68 -0.52 11.14
N TRP A 32 9.31 -1.70 11.25
CA TRP A 32 8.68 -2.89 11.85
C TRP A 32 8.09 -2.59 13.23
N GLY A 33 8.78 -1.74 14.01
CA GLY A 33 8.35 -1.33 15.35
C GLY A 33 7.25 -0.25 15.38
N ASP A 34 6.78 0.28 14.27
CA ASP A 34 5.78 1.36 14.25
C ASP A 34 4.33 0.82 14.22
N LEU A 35 4.11 -0.33 14.84
CA LEU A 35 2.80 -0.95 15.06
C LEU A 35 2.65 -1.40 16.51
N SER A 36 1.43 -1.29 17.08
CA SER A 36 1.15 -1.84 18.41
C SER A 36 1.23 -3.37 18.43
N HIS A 37 0.95 -4.06 17.34
CA HIS A 37 1.17 -5.50 17.15
C HIS A 37 2.63 -5.91 17.43
N SER A 38 3.59 -5.09 17.06
CA SER A 38 5.02 -5.34 17.30
C SER A 38 5.45 -5.12 18.77
N GLY A 39 4.55 -4.65 19.63
CA GLY A 39 4.81 -4.35 21.05
C GLY A 39 5.20 -2.90 21.33
N ASN A 40 5.04 -1.98 20.38
CA ASN A 40 5.24 -0.56 20.61
C ASN A 40 4.09 0.01 21.46
N LEU A 41 4.44 0.61 22.60
CA LEU A 41 3.47 1.20 23.53
C LEU A 41 3.22 2.69 23.27
N ASP A 42 3.98 3.27 22.33
CA ASP A 42 3.91 4.71 22.04
C ASP A 42 2.82 5.09 21.03
N LEU A 43 2.21 4.11 20.35
CA LEU A 43 1.12 4.32 19.41
C LEU A 43 0.08 3.20 19.49
N LYS A 44 -1.04 3.38 18.78
CA LYS A 44 -2.12 2.39 18.66
C LYS A 44 -2.50 2.20 17.19
N THR A 45 -2.42 0.97 16.72
CA THR A 45 -2.75 0.59 15.34
C THR A 45 -3.76 -0.58 15.30
N PRO A 46 -4.93 -0.46 15.97
CA PRO A 46 -5.85 -1.57 16.15
C PRO A 46 -6.43 -2.13 14.85
N ASN A 47 -6.57 -1.30 13.81
CA ASN A 47 -7.11 -1.73 12.53
C ASN A 47 -6.07 -2.52 11.71
N ILE A 48 -4.81 -2.04 11.66
CA ILE A 48 -3.71 -2.77 11.02
C ILE A 48 -3.42 -4.05 11.82
N ASP A 49 -3.42 -3.98 13.16
CA ASP A 49 -3.22 -5.14 14.03
C ASP A 49 -4.31 -6.20 13.85
N SER A 50 -5.53 -5.81 13.43
CA SER A 50 -6.59 -6.76 13.14
C SER A 50 -6.27 -7.65 11.94
N LEU A 51 -5.54 -7.16 10.94
CA LEU A 51 -5.10 -7.97 9.82
C LEU A 51 -4.18 -9.11 10.28
N ALA A 52 -3.28 -8.81 11.24
CA ALA A 52 -2.40 -9.84 11.82
C ALA A 52 -3.16 -10.83 12.70
N ARG A 53 -4.18 -10.36 13.43
CA ARG A 53 -4.95 -11.19 14.37
C ARG A 53 -5.94 -12.11 13.68
N ASP A 54 -6.63 -11.58 12.66
CA ASP A 54 -7.76 -12.24 12.01
C ASP A 54 -7.36 -12.95 10.70
N GLY A 55 -6.15 -12.68 10.21
CA GLY A 55 -5.57 -13.25 8.99
C GLY A 55 -4.27 -14.03 9.25
N ALA A 56 -3.33 -13.96 8.32
CA ALA A 56 -2.02 -14.56 8.42
C ALA A 56 -0.94 -13.50 8.64
N SER A 57 -0.07 -13.70 9.65
CA SER A 57 1.11 -12.91 9.92
C SER A 57 2.37 -13.71 9.61
N PHE A 58 3.31 -13.12 8.88
CA PHE A 58 4.57 -13.75 8.51
C PHE A 58 5.69 -13.32 9.46
N ASP A 59 6.31 -14.28 10.13
CA ASP A 59 7.34 -14.03 11.15
C ASP A 59 8.63 -13.46 10.56
N ALA A 60 8.94 -13.77 9.32
CA ALA A 60 10.15 -13.33 8.64
C ALA A 60 9.83 -12.85 7.21
N PHE A 61 9.64 -11.55 7.08
CA PHE A 61 9.47 -10.89 5.79
C PHE A 61 10.47 -9.73 5.70
N SER A 62 11.22 -9.69 4.61
CA SER A 62 12.23 -8.67 4.36
C SER A 62 11.93 -7.92 3.08
N VAL A 63 12.23 -6.63 3.12
CA VAL A 63 12.12 -5.68 2.01
C VAL A 63 13.49 -5.04 1.76
N CYS A 64 13.60 -4.21 0.73
CA CYS A 64 14.82 -3.43 0.51
C CYS A 64 14.95 -2.32 1.56
N PRO A 65 16.19 -1.83 1.80
CA PRO A 65 16.42 -0.77 2.79
C PRO A 65 15.91 0.61 2.37
N VAL A 66 15.37 0.75 1.15
CA VAL A 66 14.88 2.01 0.58
C VAL A 66 13.67 1.79 -0.35
N CYS A 67 12.89 2.84 -0.57
CA CYS A 67 11.53 2.81 -1.11
C CYS A 67 11.39 2.22 -2.53
N SER A 68 12.06 2.81 -3.55
CA SER A 68 11.84 2.43 -4.96
C SER A 68 12.20 0.96 -5.25
N PRO A 69 13.32 0.42 -4.75
CA PRO A 69 13.66 -1.00 -4.88
C PRO A 69 12.56 -1.93 -4.37
N THR A 70 12.05 -1.74 -3.17
CA THR A 70 10.97 -2.58 -2.62
C THR A 70 9.71 -2.51 -3.48
N ARG A 71 9.34 -1.31 -3.94
CA ARG A 71 8.16 -1.12 -4.80
C ARG A 71 8.32 -1.85 -6.12
N ALA A 72 9.50 -1.80 -6.74
CA ALA A 72 9.80 -2.54 -7.95
C ALA A 72 9.75 -4.07 -7.73
N GLU A 73 10.31 -4.57 -6.61
CA GLU A 73 10.27 -5.99 -6.27
C GLU A 73 8.84 -6.49 -6.06
N PHE A 74 8.01 -5.70 -5.35
CA PHE A 74 6.60 -6.02 -5.19
C PHE A 74 5.86 -6.05 -6.54
N LEU A 75 6.10 -5.05 -7.39
CA LEU A 75 5.38 -4.92 -8.66
C LEU A 75 5.80 -6.00 -9.68
N THR A 76 7.03 -6.49 -9.65
CA THR A 76 7.57 -7.41 -10.66
C THR A 76 7.75 -8.84 -10.16
N GLY A 77 7.75 -9.07 -8.85
CA GLY A 77 8.13 -10.35 -8.25
C GLY A 77 9.59 -10.73 -8.47
N ARG A 78 10.45 -9.75 -8.79
CA ARG A 78 11.88 -9.96 -9.11
C ARG A 78 12.74 -9.01 -8.27
N TYR A 79 13.98 -9.42 -7.98
CA TYR A 79 14.95 -8.52 -7.36
C TYR A 79 15.09 -7.22 -8.16
N HIS A 80 15.05 -6.09 -7.48
CA HIS A 80 15.02 -4.75 -8.07
C HIS A 80 16.13 -4.48 -9.09
N THR A 81 17.33 -5.03 -8.86
CA THR A 81 18.46 -4.89 -9.80
C THR A 81 18.24 -5.60 -11.13
N ARG A 82 17.36 -6.60 -11.19
CA ARG A 82 16.97 -7.30 -12.41
C ARG A 82 15.90 -6.56 -13.21
N SER A 83 15.16 -5.67 -12.54
CA SER A 83 14.16 -4.82 -13.16
C SER A 83 14.66 -3.40 -13.45
N GLY A 84 16.00 -3.21 -13.46
CA GLY A 84 16.65 -1.95 -13.78
C GLY A 84 16.64 -0.91 -12.65
N VAL A 85 16.03 -1.22 -11.49
CA VAL A 85 15.95 -0.31 -10.35
C VAL A 85 17.16 -0.51 -9.43
N TRP A 86 17.98 0.54 -9.27
CA TRP A 86 19.20 0.48 -8.47
C TRP A 86 19.38 1.69 -7.53
N ALA A 87 18.50 2.69 -7.62
CA ALA A 87 18.52 3.88 -6.78
C ALA A 87 17.09 4.41 -6.53
N THR A 88 16.98 5.50 -5.76
CA THR A 88 15.71 6.16 -5.44
C THR A 88 15.50 7.48 -6.18
N SER A 89 16.42 7.84 -7.08
CA SER A 89 16.37 9.11 -7.83
C SER A 89 17.29 9.05 -9.05
N SER A 90 17.34 10.18 -9.79
CA SER A 90 18.27 10.38 -10.92
C SER A 90 18.11 9.36 -12.05
N GLY A 91 16.92 8.79 -12.20
CA GLY A 91 16.57 7.78 -13.21
C GLY A 91 16.83 6.34 -12.76
N GLY A 92 17.55 6.13 -11.65
CA GLY A 92 17.80 4.79 -11.11
C GLY A 92 16.59 4.15 -10.42
N GLU A 93 15.50 4.90 -10.23
CA GLU A 93 14.21 4.43 -9.76
C GLU A 93 13.31 3.88 -10.87
N ARG A 94 13.68 4.08 -12.13
CA ARG A 94 12.84 3.64 -13.28
C ARG A 94 12.93 2.13 -13.46
N MET A 95 11.78 1.51 -13.46
CA MET A 95 11.63 0.09 -13.76
C MET A 95 11.72 -0.16 -15.27
N ASP A 96 12.50 -1.15 -15.69
CA ASP A 96 12.67 -1.48 -17.11
C ASP A 96 11.33 -1.77 -17.79
N LEU A 97 11.23 -1.38 -19.06
CA LEU A 97 9.96 -1.46 -19.80
C LEU A 97 9.58 -2.86 -20.26
N ASP A 98 10.51 -3.79 -20.29
CA ASP A 98 10.30 -5.20 -20.61
C ASP A 98 9.82 -6.02 -19.39
N GLU A 99 9.77 -5.41 -18.20
CA GLU A 99 9.16 -6.04 -17.03
C GLU A 99 7.64 -6.06 -17.15
N THR A 100 7.05 -7.19 -16.79
CA THR A 100 5.60 -7.33 -16.60
C THR A 100 5.27 -7.15 -15.14
N THR A 101 4.37 -6.25 -14.83
CA THR A 101 3.96 -5.99 -13.44
C THR A 101 2.82 -6.88 -12.99
N ILE A 102 2.63 -6.99 -11.68
CA ILE A 102 1.45 -7.64 -11.09
C ILE A 102 0.15 -6.98 -11.58
N ALA A 103 0.17 -5.65 -11.83
CA ALA A 103 -0.99 -4.93 -12.35
C ALA A 103 -1.31 -5.33 -13.81
N ASP A 104 -0.28 -5.53 -14.66
CA ASP A 104 -0.48 -6.05 -16.02
C ASP A 104 -1.14 -7.44 -15.99
N HIS A 105 -0.74 -8.30 -15.04
CA HIS A 105 -1.34 -9.63 -14.87
C HIS A 105 -2.81 -9.54 -14.43
N PHE A 106 -3.14 -8.69 -13.46
CA PHE A 106 -4.52 -8.49 -13.03
C PHE A 106 -5.39 -7.88 -14.14
N GLN A 107 -4.88 -6.87 -14.86
CA GLN A 107 -5.57 -6.27 -15.99
C GLN A 107 -5.83 -7.33 -17.08
N GLY A 108 -4.83 -8.14 -17.42
CA GLY A 108 -4.96 -9.27 -18.37
C GLY A 108 -5.95 -10.34 -17.91
N ALA A 109 -6.19 -10.48 -16.61
CA ALA A 109 -7.19 -11.37 -16.02
C ALA A 109 -8.60 -10.74 -15.92
N GLY A 110 -8.80 -9.52 -16.41
CA GLY A 110 -10.09 -8.83 -16.46
C GLY A 110 -10.45 -8.02 -15.21
N TYR A 111 -9.51 -7.82 -14.30
CA TYR A 111 -9.68 -6.93 -13.15
C TYR A 111 -9.69 -5.46 -13.60
N ARG A 112 -10.38 -4.62 -12.84
CA ARG A 112 -10.10 -3.18 -12.84
C ARG A 112 -8.89 -2.95 -11.94
N THR A 113 -7.93 -2.16 -12.42
CA THR A 113 -6.66 -1.96 -11.73
C THR A 113 -6.46 -0.48 -11.40
N ALA A 114 -6.08 -0.16 -10.17
CA ALA A 114 -5.83 1.23 -9.78
C ALA A 114 -4.74 1.36 -8.73
N ALA A 115 -4.01 2.50 -8.77
CA ALA A 115 -3.04 2.88 -7.76
C ALA A 115 -3.35 4.28 -7.21
N PHE A 116 -3.32 4.42 -5.86
CA PHE A 116 -3.66 5.66 -5.16
C PHE A 116 -2.56 6.02 -4.16
N GLY A 117 -1.71 7.01 -4.48
CA GLY A 117 -0.60 7.45 -3.63
C GLY A 117 0.73 7.62 -4.36
N LYS A 118 1.82 7.19 -3.71
CA LYS A 118 3.20 7.34 -4.18
C LYS A 118 3.60 6.19 -5.11
N TRP A 119 3.99 6.51 -6.35
CA TRP A 119 4.47 5.52 -7.32
C TRP A 119 5.94 5.16 -7.15
N HIS A 120 6.83 6.07 -7.44
CA HIS A 120 8.28 6.00 -7.27
C HIS A 120 9.02 4.96 -8.14
N ASN A 121 8.49 4.57 -9.29
CA ASN A 121 9.15 3.69 -10.26
C ASN A 121 9.17 4.26 -11.69
N GLY A 122 9.33 5.59 -11.78
CA GLY A 122 9.41 6.36 -13.02
C GLY A 122 8.24 7.32 -13.19
N MET A 123 8.55 8.57 -13.58
CA MET A 123 7.55 9.65 -13.59
C MET A 123 6.84 9.81 -14.93
N GLN A 124 7.58 9.64 -16.04
CA GLN A 124 7.03 9.87 -17.37
C GLN A 124 6.49 8.59 -17.98
N PHE A 125 5.47 8.71 -18.82
CA PHE A 125 5.04 7.62 -19.68
C PHE A 125 6.20 7.17 -20.59
N PRO A 126 6.43 5.84 -20.76
CA PRO A 126 5.61 4.71 -20.34
C PRO A 126 5.93 4.14 -18.94
N TYR A 127 6.81 4.77 -18.15
CA TYR A 127 7.13 4.35 -16.77
C TYR A 127 6.02 4.70 -15.76
N HIS A 128 5.15 5.64 -16.13
CA HIS A 128 3.99 6.06 -15.37
C HIS A 128 3.04 4.89 -15.06
N PRO A 129 2.32 4.87 -13.93
CA PRO A 129 1.40 3.77 -13.57
C PRO A 129 0.45 3.35 -14.69
N ASN A 130 -0.14 4.30 -15.42
CA ASN A 130 -1.01 3.99 -16.56
C ASN A 130 -0.30 3.33 -17.76
N GLY A 131 1.02 3.35 -17.81
CA GLY A 131 1.85 2.57 -18.76
C GLY A 131 2.32 1.24 -18.17
N ARG A 132 1.90 0.88 -16.93
CA ARG A 132 2.38 -0.27 -16.16
C ARG A 132 1.23 -1.08 -15.57
N GLY A 133 0.13 -1.21 -16.31
CA GLY A 133 -0.99 -2.09 -15.99
C GLY A 133 -2.06 -1.50 -15.07
N PHE A 134 -1.98 -0.22 -14.70
CA PHE A 134 -3.03 0.44 -13.92
C PHE A 134 -3.97 1.25 -14.82
N ASP A 135 -5.27 0.93 -14.79
CA ASP A 135 -6.32 1.65 -15.51
C ASP A 135 -6.54 3.05 -14.95
N GLU A 136 -6.40 3.19 -13.62
CA GLU A 136 -6.57 4.45 -12.90
C GLU A 136 -5.37 4.73 -11.98
N PHE A 137 -4.92 5.98 -11.97
CA PHE A 137 -3.89 6.48 -11.07
C PHE A 137 -4.32 7.81 -10.47
N TYR A 138 -4.16 7.95 -9.16
CA TYR A 138 -4.30 9.21 -8.44
C TYR A 138 -3.22 9.32 -7.38
N GLY A 139 -2.37 10.36 -7.47
CA GLY A 139 -1.25 10.50 -6.54
C GLY A 139 -0.10 11.31 -7.11
N PHE A 140 1.13 10.86 -6.86
CA PHE A 140 2.34 11.46 -7.41
C PHE A 140 3.38 10.38 -7.78
N CYS A 141 4.14 10.64 -8.84
CA CYS A 141 5.09 9.65 -9.37
C CYS A 141 6.50 9.77 -8.79
N SER A 142 6.85 10.88 -8.15
CA SER A 142 8.19 11.10 -7.56
C SER A 142 8.39 10.31 -6.26
N GLY A 143 9.66 10.26 -5.79
CA GLY A 143 10.00 9.66 -4.50
C GLY A 143 9.65 10.52 -3.28
N HIS A 144 9.42 11.80 -3.47
CA HIS A 144 9.12 12.79 -2.43
C HIS A 144 7.98 13.70 -2.86
N TRP A 145 7.21 14.20 -1.89
CA TRP A 145 6.23 15.25 -2.11
C TRP A 145 6.37 16.30 -1.00
N GLY A 146 6.33 17.58 -1.35
CA GLY A 146 6.70 18.65 -0.46
C GLY A 146 5.57 19.15 0.43
N ASP A 147 4.32 18.86 0.07
CA ASP A 147 3.15 19.28 0.80
C ASP A 147 2.11 18.17 0.88
N TYR A 148 1.53 17.95 2.07
CA TYR A 148 0.56 16.88 2.32
C TYR A 148 -0.86 17.41 2.51
N PHE A 149 -1.03 18.76 2.55
CA PHE A 149 -2.36 19.38 2.63
C PHE A 149 -2.70 20.07 1.33
N ASP A 150 -3.85 19.74 0.77
CA ASP A 150 -4.33 20.22 -0.54
C ASP A 150 -3.26 20.19 -1.63
N PRO A 151 -2.49 19.10 -1.76
CA PRO A 151 -1.33 19.03 -2.65
C PRO A 151 -1.74 19.08 -4.11
N MET A 152 -0.83 19.56 -4.96
CA MET A 152 -0.97 19.34 -6.41
C MET A 152 -0.58 17.90 -6.71
N LEU A 153 -1.53 17.12 -7.19
CA LEU A 153 -1.41 15.70 -7.51
C LEU A 153 -1.64 15.47 -9.00
N GLU A 154 -1.70 14.23 -9.38
CA GLU A 154 -1.98 13.79 -10.73
C GLU A 154 -3.13 12.77 -10.73
N LYS A 155 -4.05 12.90 -11.68
CA LYS A 155 -5.06 11.90 -12.01
C LYS A 155 -4.92 11.50 -13.47
N ASN A 156 -4.42 10.29 -13.74
CA ASN A 156 -4.26 9.74 -15.09
C ASN A 156 -3.53 10.70 -16.07
N GLY A 157 -2.39 11.26 -15.67
CA GLY A 157 -1.60 12.18 -16.48
C GLY A 157 -2.04 13.64 -16.43
N VAL A 158 -3.11 13.97 -15.69
CA VAL A 158 -3.62 15.33 -15.55
C VAL A 158 -3.36 15.85 -14.15
N ILE A 159 -2.73 17.02 -14.04
CA ILE A 159 -2.49 17.68 -12.75
C ILE A 159 -3.82 18.13 -12.15
N VAL A 160 -4.06 17.73 -10.91
CA VAL A 160 -5.25 18.09 -10.14
C VAL A 160 -4.84 18.58 -8.75
N LYS A 161 -5.72 19.33 -8.10
CA LYS A 161 -5.54 19.70 -6.70
C LYS A 161 -6.19 18.61 -5.83
N GLY A 162 -5.43 18.08 -4.86
CA GLY A 162 -5.96 17.20 -3.83
C GLY A 162 -6.82 17.94 -2.82
N GLU A 163 -7.50 17.20 -1.97
CA GLU A 163 -8.43 17.74 -0.97
C GLU A 163 -8.02 17.30 0.44
N GLY A 164 -7.69 18.26 1.29
CA GLY A 164 -7.29 18.04 2.68
C GLY A 164 -5.97 17.29 2.81
N PHE A 165 -5.87 16.40 3.79
CA PHE A 165 -4.68 15.60 4.03
C PHE A 165 -4.56 14.46 3.00
N CYS A 166 -3.41 14.35 2.34
CA CYS A 166 -3.24 13.47 1.17
C CYS A 166 -3.56 12.00 1.45
N ILE A 167 -3.29 11.47 2.65
CA ILE A 167 -3.62 10.08 3.01
C ILE A 167 -5.13 9.86 3.04
N ASP A 168 -5.87 10.80 3.61
CA ASP A 168 -7.33 10.75 3.66
C ASP A 168 -7.92 10.84 2.25
N ASP A 169 -7.34 11.69 1.40
CA ASP A 169 -7.75 11.86 0.01
C ASP A 169 -7.46 10.61 -0.84
N PHE A 170 -6.26 10.04 -0.76
CA PHE A 170 -5.94 8.76 -1.43
C PHE A 170 -6.90 7.65 -1.02
N THR A 171 -7.22 7.58 0.27
CA THR A 171 -8.20 6.62 0.80
C THR A 171 -9.58 6.85 0.21
N ASN A 172 -10.05 8.11 0.14
CA ASN A 172 -11.34 8.46 -0.44
C ASN A 172 -11.44 8.04 -1.92
N GLN A 173 -10.39 8.33 -2.71
CA GLN A 173 -10.34 7.95 -4.14
C GLN A 173 -10.32 6.42 -4.30
N ALA A 174 -9.54 5.71 -3.49
CA ALA A 174 -9.49 4.25 -3.50
C ALA A 174 -10.85 3.62 -3.14
N MET A 175 -11.50 4.12 -2.09
CA MET A 175 -12.84 3.66 -1.69
C MET A 175 -13.88 3.91 -2.78
N ALA A 176 -13.83 5.06 -3.46
CA ALA A 176 -14.73 5.37 -4.57
C ALA A 176 -14.53 4.40 -5.74
N PHE A 177 -13.27 4.12 -6.12
CA PHE A 177 -12.92 3.15 -7.17
C PHE A 177 -13.40 1.73 -6.82
N MET A 178 -13.16 1.26 -5.59
CA MET A 178 -13.59 -0.08 -5.15
C MET A 178 -15.11 -0.21 -5.14
N LYS A 179 -15.84 0.79 -4.66
CA LYS A 179 -17.33 0.85 -4.71
C LYS A 179 -17.86 0.78 -6.14
N ASP A 180 -17.25 1.54 -7.06
CA ASP A 180 -17.64 1.54 -8.46
C ASP A 180 -17.33 0.20 -9.15
N SER A 181 -16.19 -0.41 -8.81
CA SER A 181 -15.80 -1.74 -9.30
C SER A 181 -16.80 -2.80 -8.84
N HIS A 182 -17.13 -2.83 -7.55
CA HIS A 182 -18.14 -3.73 -7.00
C HIS A 182 -19.51 -3.53 -7.68
N LYS A 183 -19.96 -2.28 -7.82
CA LYS A 183 -21.23 -1.95 -8.50
C LYS A 183 -21.25 -2.44 -9.95
N SER A 184 -20.11 -2.42 -10.64
CA SER A 184 -20.00 -2.90 -12.04
C SER A 184 -19.86 -4.42 -12.14
N GLY A 185 -19.80 -5.15 -11.03
CA GLY A 185 -19.62 -6.60 -10.98
C GLY A 185 -18.25 -7.07 -11.46
N LYS A 186 -17.23 -6.20 -11.41
CA LYS A 186 -15.86 -6.54 -11.81
C LYS A 186 -14.96 -6.65 -10.57
N PRO A 187 -14.09 -7.66 -10.51
CA PRO A 187 -13.08 -7.73 -9.47
C PRO A 187 -12.10 -6.56 -9.62
N PHE A 188 -11.51 -6.12 -8.51
CA PHE A 188 -10.52 -5.04 -8.50
C PHE A 188 -9.17 -5.51 -7.96
N PHE A 189 -8.11 -4.92 -8.51
CA PHE A 189 -6.78 -4.85 -7.91
C PHE A 189 -6.52 -3.39 -7.54
N THR A 190 -6.50 -3.11 -6.25
CA THR A 190 -6.24 -1.76 -5.72
C THR A 190 -4.90 -1.76 -4.99
N TYR A 191 -3.96 -0.97 -5.49
CA TYR A 191 -2.68 -0.69 -4.84
C TYR A 191 -2.77 0.68 -4.16
N LEU A 192 -2.59 0.72 -2.85
CA LEU A 192 -2.69 1.91 -2.03
C LEU A 192 -1.33 2.20 -1.35
N PRO A 193 -0.34 2.68 -2.14
CA PRO A 193 0.98 3.02 -1.64
C PRO A 193 0.96 4.39 -0.97
N TYR A 194 0.64 4.41 0.30
CA TYR A 194 0.70 5.61 1.12
C TYR A 194 2.12 6.20 1.16
N ASN A 195 2.21 7.51 1.37
CA ASN A 195 3.48 8.24 1.46
C ASN A 195 3.84 8.66 2.89
N THR A 196 3.16 8.17 3.90
CA THR A 196 3.46 8.42 5.31
C THR A 196 3.92 7.14 6.00
N PRO A 197 4.73 7.26 7.07
CA PRO A 197 5.21 8.47 7.73
C PRO A 197 6.52 9.08 7.14
N HIS A 198 6.71 9.03 5.81
CA HIS A 198 7.81 9.73 5.13
C HIS A 198 7.71 11.25 5.34
N SER A 199 8.85 11.95 5.32
CA SER A 199 8.90 13.42 5.37
C SER A 199 8.30 14.07 4.10
N PRO A 200 7.74 15.32 4.20
CA PRO A 200 7.74 16.22 5.36
C PRO A 200 6.88 15.71 6.52
N MET A 201 7.25 16.13 7.73
CA MET A 201 6.54 15.73 8.95
C MET A 201 5.29 16.60 9.11
N GLN A 202 4.24 16.20 8.41
CA GLN A 202 2.93 16.86 8.39
C GLN A 202 1.85 15.85 8.73
N VAL A 203 0.94 16.23 9.63
CA VAL A 203 -0.18 15.40 10.05
C VAL A 203 -1.35 16.31 10.45
N PRO A 204 -2.61 15.89 10.33
CA PRO A 204 -3.75 16.70 10.79
C PRO A 204 -3.61 17.14 12.25
N GLU A 205 -4.09 18.34 12.55
CA GLU A 205 -3.96 18.95 13.88
C GLU A 205 -4.53 18.05 14.99
N GLY A 206 -5.68 17.44 14.75
CA GLY A 206 -6.29 16.51 15.71
C GLY A 206 -5.43 15.28 16.01
N ASP A 207 -4.64 14.79 15.04
CA ASP A 207 -3.70 13.70 15.23
C ASP A 207 -2.44 14.20 15.97
N TRP A 208 -1.94 15.40 15.62
CA TRP A 208 -0.80 16.01 16.29
C TRP A 208 -1.06 16.28 17.78
N GLU A 209 -2.25 16.77 18.13
CA GLU A 209 -2.64 17.07 19.51
C GLU A 209 -2.48 15.89 20.45
N ARG A 210 -2.67 14.63 19.94
CA ARG A 210 -2.47 13.41 20.73
C ARG A 210 -1.00 13.10 21.01
N PHE A 211 -0.08 13.66 20.22
CA PHE A 211 1.35 13.33 20.29
C PHE A 211 2.27 14.49 20.72
N LYS A 212 1.87 15.74 20.59
CA LYS A 212 2.72 16.93 20.79
C LYS A 212 3.47 16.93 22.12
N ASP A 213 2.83 16.45 23.20
CA ASP A 213 3.39 16.41 24.55
C ASP A 213 3.64 14.97 25.06
N LYS A 214 3.46 13.98 24.19
CA LYS A 214 3.59 12.56 24.55
C LYS A 214 5.04 12.24 24.92
N LYS A 215 5.23 11.61 26.09
CA LYS A 215 6.52 11.04 26.46
C LYS A 215 6.69 9.71 25.74
N LEU A 216 7.70 9.63 24.90
CA LEU A 216 8.02 8.42 24.15
C LEU A 216 9.01 7.53 24.93
N SER A 217 8.96 6.24 24.67
CA SER A 217 9.78 5.23 25.35
C SER A 217 11.28 5.40 25.08
N ILE A 218 11.67 5.82 23.88
CA ILE A 218 13.07 5.95 23.48
C ILE A 218 13.51 7.41 23.31
N ASP A 219 12.66 8.23 22.71
CA ASP A 219 13.03 9.60 22.33
C ASP A 219 12.27 10.63 23.18
N LYS A 220 12.98 11.24 24.13
CA LYS A 220 12.41 12.08 25.18
C LYS A 220 11.77 13.42 24.71
N GLY A 221 11.56 13.62 23.40
CA GLY A 221 10.92 14.86 22.99
C GLY A 221 11.15 15.29 21.54
N ASN A 222 11.55 14.40 20.69
CA ASN A 222 11.74 14.69 19.27
C ASN A 222 10.39 14.78 18.56
N ASN A 223 10.05 15.98 18.10
CA ASN A 223 8.80 16.23 17.35
C ASN A 223 8.73 15.44 16.04
N HIS A 224 9.88 15.14 15.42
CA HIS A 224 9.91 14.29 14.23
C HIS A 224 9.34 12.90 14.54
N THR A 225 9.81 12.25 15.61
CA THR A 225 9.30 10.92 16.02
C THR A 225 7.83 10.99 16.41
N ARG A 226 7.41 12.00 17.16
CA ARG A 226 5.99 12.21 17.54
C ARG A 226 5.10 12.34 16.32
N CYS A 227 5.52 13.15 15.35
CA CYS A 227 4.76 13.33 14.12
C CYS A 227 4.71 12.03 13.29
N ALA A 228 5.81 11.29 13.19
CA ALA A 228 5.83 9.99 12.51
C ALA A 228 4.83 9.01 13.13
N LEU A 229 4.78 8.90 14.46
CA LEU A 229 3.83 8.03 15.15
C LEU A 229 2.38 8.51 15.00
N ALA A 230 2.14 9.81 14.99
CA ALA A 230 0.83 10.39 14.68
C ALA A 230 0.37 10.05 13.25
N MET A 231 1.29 10.12 12.27
CA MET A 231 1.02 9.68 10.90
C MET A 231 0.71 8.17 10.83
N CYS A 232 1.38 7.33 11.63
CA CYS A 232 1.08 5.89 11.69
C CYS A 232 -0.33 5.63 12.24
N GLU A 233 -0.79 6.38 13.25
CA GLU A 233 -2.18 6.28 13.73
C GLU A 233 -3.19 6.80 12.71
N ASN A 234 -2.86 7.84 11.93
CA ASN A 234 -3.68 8.28 10.81
C ASN A 234 -3.78 7.21 9.70
N LEU A 235 -2.67 6.54 9.37
CA LEU A 235 -2.70 5.37 8.46
C LEU A 235 -3.65 4.29 8.98
N ASP A 236 -3.54 3.93 10.25
CA ASP A 236 -4.39 2.93 10.90
C ASP A 236 -5.88 3.30 10.80
N MET A 237 -6.21 4.56 11.07
CA MET A 237 -7.59 5.06 10.92
C MET A 237 -8.10 4.88 9.48
N ASN A 238 -7.27 5.21 8.49
CA ASN A 238 -7.63 5.08 7.08
C ASN A 238 -7.78 3.61 6.64
N VAL A 239 -6.92 2.71 7.12
CA VAL A 239 -7.09 1.27 6.95
C VAL A 239 -8.44 0.83 7.52
N GLY A 240 -8.77 1.25 8.75
CA GLY A 240 -10.06 0.96 9.38
C GLY A 240 -11.26 1.41 8.55
N ARG A 241 -11.20 2.60 7.92
CA ARG A 241 -12.24 3.11 7.03
C ARG A 241 -12.45 2.20 5.82
N VAL A 242 -11.38 1.71 5.23
CA VAL A 242 -11.45 0.80 4.07
C VAL A 242 -12.01 -0.56 4.49
N LEU A 243 -11.53 -1.14 5.59
CA LEU A 243 -12.03 -2.42 6.10
C LEU A 243 -13.54 -2.34 6.42
N ALA A 244 -13.99 -1.27 7.10
CA ALA A 244 -15.41 -1.05 7.36
C ALA A 244 -16.24 -0.95 6.05
N MET A 245 -15.70 -0.32 5.01
CA MET A 245 -16.37 -0.26 3.70
C MET A 245 -16.50 -1.65 3.07
N LEU A 246 -15.47 -2.51 3.16
CA LEU A 246 -15.56 -3.89 2.64
C LEU A 246 -16.67 -4.68 3.36
N ASP A 247 -16.82 -4.48 4.67
CA ASP A 247 -17.88 -5.08 5.47
C ASP A 247 -19.28 -4.55 5.07
N GLU A 248 -19.43 -3.24 4.91
CA GLU A 248 -20.67 -2.61 4.43
C GLU A 248 -21.10 -3.14 3.06
N LEU A 249 -20.15 -3.35 2.16
CA LEU A 249 -20.39 -3.93 0.83
C LEU A 249 -20.55 -5.46 0.85
N LYS A 250 -20.28 -6.11 2.00
CA LYS A 250 -20.31 -7.58 2.17
C LYS A 250 -19.37 -8.34 1.25
N ILE A 251 -18.19 -7.77 1.02
CA ILE A 251 -17.13 -8.35 0.16
C ILE A 251 -15.85 -8.65 0.94
N THR A 252 -15.85 -8.60 2.26
CA THR A 252 -14.69 -8.89 3.10
C THR A 252 -14.13 -10.28 2.81
N GLU A 253 -14.98 -11.31 2.80
CA GLU A 253 -14.60 -12.71 2.51
C GLU A 253 -14.22 -12.95 1.03
N GLU A 254 -14.51 -11.99 0.16
CA GLU A 254 -14.20 -12.01 -1.27
C GLU A 254 -12.99 -11.13 -1.61
N THR A 255 -12.29 -10.58 -0.59
CA THR A 255 -11.19 -9.63 -0.79
C THR A 255 -9.94 -10.10 -0.05
N ILE A 256 -8.85 -10.28 -0.81
CA ILE A 256 -7.52 -10.49 -0.24
C ILE A 256 -6.96 -9.11 0.13
N VAL A 257 -6.66 -8.92 1.41
CA VAL A 257 -6.07 -7.67 1.93
C VAL A 257 -4.63 -7.94 2.34
N VAL A 258 -3.70 -7.15 1.80
CA VAL A 258 -2.26 -7.27 2.09
C VAL A 258 -1.77 -5.97 2.73
N TRP A 259 -0.98 -6.07 3.80
CA TRP A 259 -0.29 -4.96 4.45
C TRP A 259 1.20 -5.25 4.57
N PHE A 260 2.06 -4.31 4.16
CA PHE A 260 3.50 -4.33 4.43
C PHE A 260 4.11 -2.92 4.35
N HIS A 261 5.38 -2.78 4.75
CA HIS A 261 6.15 -1.53 4.73
C HIS A 261 7.22 -1.58 3.63
N ASP A 262 7.60 -0.43 3.07
CA ASP A 262 8.59 -0.40 1.99
C ASP A 262 10.06 -0.43 2.46
N ASN A 263 10.35 0.01 3.69
CA ASN A 263 11.67 -0.07 4.33
C ASN A 263 11.54 0.19 5.83
N GLY A 264 12.67 0.15 6.53
CA GLY A 264 12.73 0.51 7.94
C GLY A 264 12.44 1.99 8.21
N PRO A 265 12.32 2.39 9.50
CA PRO A 265 11.90 3.72 9.90
C PRO A 265 12.91 4.78 9.49
N ASN A 266 12.44 5.93 9.02
CA ASN A 266 13.28 7.10 8.83
C ASN A 266 13.47 7.82 10.18
N GLY A 267 14.71 7.81 10.67
CA GLY A 267 15.06 8.36 11.97
C GLY A 267 15.13 7.30 13.09
N LYS A 268 15.58 7.77 14.26
CA LYS A 268 15.75 6.90 15.44
C LYS A 268 14.46 6.92 16.25
N ARG A 269 13.76 5.80 16.27
CA ARG A 269 12.58 5.55 17.11
C ARG A 269 12.52 4.08 17.54
N TRP A 270 11.59 3.72 18.42
CA TRP A 270 11.47 2.35 18.85
C TRP A 270 11.24 1.40 17.66
N ASN A 271 12.05 0.37 17.53
CA ASN A 271 11.97 -0.60 16.43
C ASN A 271 12.20 -2.04 16.94
N GLY A 272 11.61 -2.37 18.11
CA GLY A 272 11.68 -3.72 18.66
C GLY A 272 13.08 -4.22 19.02
N GLY A 273 14.05 -3.31 19.20
CA GLY A 273 15.46 -3.66 19.44
C GLY A 273 16.24 -4.04 18.16
N LEU A 274 15.62 -3.98 16.98
CA LEU A 274 16.28 -4.26 15.72
C LEU A 274 17.34 -3.19 15.42
N ARG A 275 18.52 -3.64 15.00
CA ARG A 275 19.61 -2.77 14.61
C ARG A 275 19.32 -2.16 13.22
N GLY A 276 19.66 -0.89 13.06
CA GLY A 276 19.54 -0.18 11.78
C GLY A 276 18.20 0.56 11.62
N HIS A 277 18.07 1.25 10.50
CA HIS A 277 16.92 2.05 10.08
C HIS A 277 16.97 2.20 8.56
N LYS A 278 16.09 2.98 7.94
CA LYS A 278 16.10 3.28 6.51
C LYS A 278 17.52 3.48 5.97
N GLY A 279 17.84 2.83 4.86
CA GLY A 279 19.17 2.87 4.23
C GLY A 279 20.19 1.90 4.82
N SER A 280 19.86 1.19 5.94
CA SER A 280 20.68 0.13 6.50
C SER A 280 20.23 -1.23 6.01
N VAL A 281 21.20 -2.10 5.68
CA VAL A 281 20.95 -3.52 5.34
C VAL A 281 20.78 -4.41 6.58
N ASP A 282 20.88 -3.83 7.77
CA ASP A 282 20.54 -4.53 9.03
C ASP A 282 19.02 -4.77 9.12
N GLU A 283 18.60 -5.67 10.01
CA GLU A 283 17.19 -6.03 10.23
C GLU A 283 16.27 -4.82 10.40
N GLY A 284 16.70 -3.79 11.14
CA GLY A 284 15.91 -2.58 11.36
C GLY A 284 15.69 -1.72 10.10
N GLY A 285 16.48 -1.93 9.05
CA GLY A 285 16.29 -1.27 7.76
C GLY A 285 15.47 -2.09 6.76
N CYS A 286 15.45 -3.42 6.92
CA CYS A 286 14.89 -4.34 5.94
C CYS A 286 13.71 -5.17 6.46
N ARG A 287 13.50 -5.28 7.78
CA ARG A 287 12.39 -6.03 8.35
C ARG A 287 11.08 -5.28 8.16
N SER A 288 10.10 -5.94 7.59
CA SER A 288 8.73 -5.45 7.46
C SER A 288 7.75 -6.47 8.05
N PRO A 289 6.62 -6.05 8.65
CA PRO A 289 5.49 -6.95 8.78
C PRO A 289 4.98 -7.34 7.39
N LEU A 290 4.36 -8.52 7.30
CA LEU A 290 3.51 -8.89 6.17
C LEU A 290 2.28 -9.57 6.76
N PHE A 291 1.12 -8.95 6.53
CA PHE A 291 -0.19 -9.45 6.93
C PHE A 291 -1.02 -9.74 5.69
N LEU A 292 -1.78 -10.85 5.76
CA LEU A 292 -2.60 -11.31 4.65
C LEU A 292 -3.95 -11.79 5.18
#